data_7040725c5fece8c6e855f662739ee112
#
_entry.id   7040725c5fece8c6e855f662739ee112
#
_cell.length_a   1.000
_cell.length_b   1.000
_cell.length_c   1.000
_cell.angle_alpha   90.00
_cell.angle_beta   90.00
_cell.angle_gamma   90.00
#
_symmetry.space_group_name_H-M   'P 1'
#
loop_
_entity.id
_entity.type
_entity.pdbx_description
1 polymer ?
#
loop_
_entity_poly.entity_id
_entity_poly.type
_entity_poly.pdbx_seq_one_letter_code
_entity_poly.pdbx_strand_id
1 'polypeptide(L)'
;MIDLEMAKLRQIKRANTDWWINSRAVVGENGKTYIGYVTDTGEIHVKEMDAKCERAVSRDVCLRRLNNDYADEHNAPGICVLRSGHIIAAYTGHGRGQTYLYYRITEKPYDIMTFGPEQTQEYEGGTTYAQIYENCVQNEVWLFCRVAKVNWQFRYSKDGGKTWSAPKNFLHSEDGGLFYFDIRKQHLQGNNGRNEQFFFAVYGHPRISEDHTIRSGIFASNGQVLKTDGTPTDMNLYHDDGKMLILSELDTVYESPEGTTVRLLDVAPTLPLRVAFAPFVIDDAFSPDPAKPTYYSATFKDGKWVPSQPICTAGEFLAKGVIDGSQTYLGGMAYYYGVGEAGLRRYSEDPNHDPETYTNRIYIARFDGKDRVLESYLSTDRGASYRLEQVIRRIPGEKNIKIWRPIVPLYAQDNLPVYWHEGTYTAHSGGWHCDVKMYVEYDD
;
A
#
# COMPACT_ATOMS: atom_id res chain seq x y z
N MET A 1 23.66 18.05 2.18
CA MET A 1 22.28 18.59 2.16
C MET A 1 21.99 18.93 0.72
N ILE A 2 21.37 18.01 0.00
CA ILE A 2 21.01 18.22 -1.41
C ILE A 2 19.70 19.02 -1.37
N ASP A 3 19.81 20.33 -1.57
CA ASP A 3 18.66 21.16 -1.90
C ASP A 3 18.32 20.83 -3.36
N LEU A 4 17.51 19.79 -3.55
CA LEU A 4 17.10 19.37 -4.88
C LEU A 4 16.37 20.55 -5.51
N GLU A 5 16.98 21.16 -6.48
CA GLU A 5 16.37 22.21 -7.28
C GLU A 5 14.98 21.72 -7.71
N MET A 6 13.96 22.50 -7.38
CA MET A 6 12.54 22.20 -7.72
C MET A 6 12.32 21.80 -9.17
N ALA A 7 13.26 22.12 -10.07
CA ALA A 7 13.24 21.79 -11.49
C ALA A 7 13.40 20.27 -11.79
N LYS A 8 13.93 19.47 -10.85
CA LYS A 8 14.11 18.02 -11.04
C LYS A 8 12.97 17.19 -10.45
N LEU A 9 12.06 17.79 -9.68
CA LEU A 9 10.92 17.08 -9.10
C LEU A 9 9.82 16.89 -10.17
N ARG A 10 9.59 15.63 -10.53
CA ARG A 10 8.40 15.28 -11.33
C ARG A 10 7.18 15.28 -10.42
N GLN A 11 6.03 15.64 -10.99
CA GLN A 11 4.80 15.72 -10.20
C GLN A 11 3.57 15.35 -11.02
N ILE A 12 2.57 14.82 -10.32
CA ILE A 12 1.20 14.71 -10.79
C ILE A 12 0.41 15.76 -9.99
N LYS A 13 -0.09 16.76 -10.70
CA LYS A 13 -0.81 17.87 -10.04
C LYS A 13 -2.21 17.44 -9.64
N ARG A 14 -2.69 17.98 -8.49
CA ARG A 14 -4.06 17.81 -8.00
C ARG A 14 -4.44 16.34 -7.88
N ALA A 15 -3.54 15.50 -7.36
CA ALA A 15 -3.64 14.06 -7.34
C ALA A 15 -3.46 13.48 -5.95
N ASN A 16 -4.26 12.47 -5.62
CA ASN A 16 -4.11 11.66 -4.42
C ASN A 16 -4.26 10.17 -4.77
N THR A 17 -3.40 9.32 -4.23
CA THR A 17 -3.35 7.88 -4.52
C THR A 17 -3.96 7.03 -3.41
N ASP A 18 -4.69 7.64 -2.48
CA ASP A 18 -5.22 6.95 -1.30
C ASP A 18 -4.17 6.69 -0.20
N TRP A 19 -4.62 6.05 0.87
CA TRP A 19 -3.86 5.71 2.05
C TRP A 19 -2.90 4.53 1.79
N TRP A 20 -2.58 3.75 2.77
CA TRP A 20 -1.64 2.64 2.75
C TRP A 20 -2.15 1.35 2.11
N ILE A 21 -3.23 1.37 1.38
CA ILE A 21 -3.70 0.22 0.64
C ILE A 21 -2.97 0.12 -0.69
N ASN A 22 -2.52 -1.08 -1.03
CA ASN A 22 -1.58 -1.35 -2.09
C ASN A 22 -2.16 -1.50 -3.48
N SER A 23 -1.25 -1.74 -4.41
CA SER A 23 -1.42 -1.74 -5.86
C SER A 23 -1.79 -0.39 -6.47
N ARG A 24 -1.43 0.75 -5.85
CA ARG A 24 -1.67 2.09 -6.43
C ARG A 24 -0.60 2.53 -7.41
N ALA A 25 0.62 2.01 -7.27
CA ALA A 25 1.74 2.26 -8.17
C ALA A 25 2.44 0.94 -8.48
N VAL A 26 2.65 0.65 -9.76
CA VAL A 26 3.20 -0.63 -10.24
C VAL A 26 4.20 -0.38 -11.36
N VAL A 27 5.36 -1.01 -11.32
CA VAL A 27 6.33 -1.01 -12.42
C VAL A 27 6.05 -2.18 -13.35
N GLY A 28 5.90 -1.90 -14.63
CA GLY A 28 5.81 -2.93 -15.66
C GLY A 28 7.18 -3.43 -16.11
N GLU A 29 7.24 -4.59 -16.77
CA GLU A 29 8.48 -5.12 -17.36
C GLU A 29 9.12 -4.19 -18.40
N ASN A 30 8.34 -3.28 -18.97
CA ASN A 30 8.83 -2.22 -19.85
C ASN A 30 9.56 -1.07 -19.10
N GLY A 31 9.74 -1.20 -17.79
CA GLY A 31 10.44 -0.23 -16.93
C GLY A 31 9.66 1.04 -16.61
N LYS A 32 8.39 1.14 -17.02
CA LYS A 32 7.53 2.29 -16.72
C LYS A 32 6.70 2.05 -15.46
N THR A 33 6.44 3.12 -14.72
CA THR A 33 5.54 3.09 -13.56
C THR A 33 4.14 3.52 -13.97
N TYR A 34 3.15 2.74 -13.57
CA TYR A 34 1.73 3.03 -13.72
C TYR A 34 1.15 3.39 -12.36
N ILE A 35 0.55 4.58 -12.26
CA ILE A 35 0.03 5.12 -11.00
C ILE A 35 -1.44 5.39 -11.14
N GLY A 36 -2.23 4.80 -10.24
CA GLY A 36 -3.64 5.08 -10.08
C GLY A 36 -3.86 6.21 -9.08
N TYR A 37 -4.67 7.20 -9.42
CA TYR A 37 -4.96 8.32 -8.55
C TYR A 37 -6.37 8.90 -8.78
N VAL A 38 -6.82 9.68 -7.81
CA VAL A 38 -8.03 10.51 -7.93
C VAL A 38 -7.63 11.97 -7.90
N THR A 39 -8.33 12.80 -8.70
CA THR A 39 -8.15 14.25 -8.67
C THR A 39 -8.98 14.90 -7.58
N ASP A 40 -8.64 16.13 -7.21
CA ASP A 40 -9.45 16.96 -6.29
C ASP A 40 -10.80 17.42 -6.89
N THR A 41 -11.12 16.99 -8.09
CA THR A 41 -12.44 17.11 -8.75
C THR A 41 -13.18 15.77 -8.85
N GLY A 42 -12.64 14.68 -8.27
CA GLY A 42 -13.28 13.36 -8.22
C GLY A 42 -13.15 12.55 -9.50
N GLU A 43 -12.17 12.84 -10.35
CA GLU A 43 -11.86 12.03 -11.53
C GLU A 43 -10.86 10.94 -11.18
N ILE A 44 -11.11 9.72 -11.65
CA ILE A 44 -10.23 8.57 -11.47
C ILE A 44 -9.32 8.43 -12.67
N HIS A 45 -8.04 8.39 -12.45
CA HIS A 45 -7.00 8.40 -13.47
C HIS A 45 -6.00 7.27 -13.32
N VAL A 46 -5.36 6.92 -14.45
CA VAL A 46 -4.10 6.18 -14.50
C VAL A 46 -3.08 7.00 -15.28
N LYS A 47 -1.90 7.16 -14.69
CA LYS A 47 -0.77 7.84 -15.32
C LYS A 47 0.38 6.89 -15.53
N GLU A 48 0.98 6.97 -16.73
CA GLU A 48 2.24 6.32 -17.07
C GLU A 48 3.38 7.31 -16.81
N MET A 49 4.40 6.86 -16.09
CA MET A 49 5.60 7.64 -15.83
C MET A 49 6.84 6.82 -16.17
N ASP A 50 7.78 7.46 -16.86
CA ASP A 50 9.09 6.89 -17.12
C ASP A 50 10.08 7.46 -16.10
N ALA A 51 10.57 6.61 -15.21
CA ALA A 51 11.52 7.03 -14.18
C ALA A 51 12.90 7.41 -14.79
N LYS A 52 13.28 6.77 -15.90
CA LYS A 52 14.61 6.92 -16.53
C LYS A 52 14.70 8.08 -17.52
N CYS A 53 13.59 8.64 -17.98
CA CYS A 53 13.58 9.63 -19.02
C CYS A 53 13.09 10.98 -18.52
N GLU A 54 13.98 11.97 -18.44
CA GLU A 54 13.64 13.36 -18.04
C GLU A 54 12.65 14.04 -18.99
N ARG A 55 12.58 13.59 -20.26
CA ARG A 55 11.78 14.18 -21.34
C ARG A 55 10.63 13.30 -21.81
N ALA A 56 10.41 12.14 -21.20
CA ALA A 56 9.33 11.26 -21.65
C ALA A 56 7.97 11.94 -21.48
N VAL A 57 7.18 11.91 -22.53
CA VAL A 57 5.78 12.32 -22.50
C VAL A 57 5.05 11.36 -21.57
N SER A 58 4.74 11.81 -20.36
CA SER A 58 3.89 11.04 -19.46
C SER A 58 2.49 11.01 -20.05
N ARG A 59 1.95 9.79 -20.27
CA ARG A 59 0.57 9.61 -20.69
C ARG A 59 -0.34 9.58 -19.46
N ASP A 60 -1.54 10.11 -19.62
CA ASP A 60 -2.52 10.23 -18.54
C ASP A 60 -3.91 9.97 -19.10
N VAL A 61 -4.70 9.14 -18.47
CA VAL A 61 -6.04 8.78 -18.92
C VAL A 61 -7.04 8.87 -17.78
N CYS A 62 -8.12 9.59 -17.99
CA CYS A 62 -9.28 9.59 -17.13
C CYS A 62 -10.11 8.33 -17.38
N LEU A 63 -10.25 7.47 -16.38
CA LEU A 63 -11.07 6.27 -16.46
C LEU A 63 -12.54 6.57 -16.17
N ARG A 64 -12.81 7.42 -15.18
CA ARG A 64 -14.16 7.74 -14.73
C ARG A 64 -14.20 9.02 -13.93
N ARG A 65 -15.32 9.74 -14.02
CA ARG A 65 -15.74 10.73 -13.03
C ARG A 65 -16.84 10.11 -12.17
N LEU A 66 -16.64 10.02 -10.88
CA LEU A 66 -17.69 9.62 -9.96
C LEU A 66 -18.66 10.80 -9.77
N ASN A 67 -19.97 10.54 -9.85
CA ASN A 67 -21.04 11.55 -9.71
C ASN A 67 -21.25 11.96 -8.24
N ASN A 68 -20.19 12.08 -7.49
CA ASN A 68 -20.21 12.64 -6.15
C ASN A 68 -19.32 13.88 -6.17
N ASP A 69 -19.84 15.00 -5.69
CA ASP A 69 -19.14 16.29 -5.62
C ASP A 69 -17.90 16.28 -4.72
N TYR A 70 -17.44 15.09 -4.28
CA TYR A 70 -16.34 14.92 -3.36
C TYR A 70 -15.18 14.17 -4.02
N ALA A 71 -14.05 14.81 -4.02
CA ALA A 71 -12.77 14.18 -4.26
C ALA A 71 -12.45 13.26 -3.08
N ASP A 72 -12.71 11.97 -3.22
CA ASP A 72 -12.46 10.99 -2.18
C ASP A 72 -11.27 10.13 -2.57
N GLU A 73 -10.18 10.27 -1.83
CA GLU A 73 -8.92 9.54 -2.08
C GLU A 73 -9.07 8.02 -1.99
N HIS A 74 -10.09 7.53 -1.26
CA HIS A 74 -10.40 6.11 -1.17
C HIS A 74 -10.86 5.50 -2.51
N ASN A 75 -11.15 6.34 -3.50
CA ASN A 75 -11.55 5.91 -4.83
C ASN A 75 -10.36 5.68 -5.78
N ALA A 76 -9.13 5.95 -5.34
CA ALA A 76 -7.95 5.72 -6.17
C ALA A 76 -7.88 4.26 -6.63
N PRO A 77 -7.60 4.01 -7.93
CA PRO A 77 -7.67 2.67 -8.47
C PRO A 77 -6.50 1.78 -8.04
N GLY A 78 -6.77 0.50 -7.82
CA GLY A 78 -5.76 -0.55 -7.80
C GLY A 78 -5.29 -0.84 -9.23
N ILE A 79 -3.99 -1.00 -9.42
CA ILE A 79 -3.37 -1.26 -10.72
C ILE A 79 -2.71 -2.65 -10.69
N CYS A 80 -2.93 -3.43 -11.74
CA CYS A 80 -2.22 -4.66 -12.01
C CYS A 80 -1.68 -4.64 -13.44
N VAL A 81 -0.38 -4.88 -13.59
CA VAL A 81 0.24 -5.12 -14.89
C VAL A 81 0.43 -6.63 -15.02
N LEU A 82 -0.28 -7.24 -15.96
CA LEU A 82 -0.22 -8.67 -16.23
C LEU A 82 1.08 -9.04 -16.95
N ARG A 83 1.51 -10.28 -16.85
CA ARG A 83 2.64 -10.82 -17.66
C ARG A 83 2.46 -10.61 -19.17
N SER A 84 1.23 -10.59 -19.63
CA SER A 84 0.92 -10.25 -21.01
C SER A 84 1.17 -8.78 -21.38
N GLY A 85 1.51 -7.95 -20.38
CA GLY A 85 1.64 -6.49 -20.52
C GLY A 85 0.31 -5.75 -20.47
N HIS A 86 -0.83 -6.43 -20.48
CA HIS A 86 -2.12 -5.75 -20.31
C HIS A 86 -2.25 -5.19 -18.89
N ILE A 87 -2.88 -4.03 -18.77
CA ILE A 87 -3.04 -3.33 -17.51
C ILE A 87 -4.51 -3.37 -17.10
N ILE A 88 -4.76 -3.76 -15.86
CA ILE A 88 -6.08 -3.70 -15.24
C ILE A 88 -6.07 -2.60 -14.20
N ALA A 89 -7.07 -1.71 -14.26
CA ALA A 89 -7.34 -0.70 -13.25
C ALA A 89 -8.71 -0.99 -12.63
N ALA A 90 -8.75 -1.22 -11.30
CA ALA A 90 -9.97 -1.52 -10.55
C ALA A 90 -10.24 -0.44 -9.50
N TYR A 91 -11.48 0.07 -9.41
CA TYR A 91 -11.83 1.21 -8.56
C TYR A 91 -13.26 1.12 -8.04
N THR A 92 -13.54 1.87 -6.97
CA THR A 92 -14.82 1.83 -6.23
C THR A 92 -15.29 3.24 -5.90
N GLY A 93 -16.47 3.37 -5.32
CA GLY A 93 -17.08 4.63 -4.91
C GLY A 93 -17.14 4.86 -3.39
N HIS A 94 -16.22 4.29 -2.60
CA HIS A 94 -16.11 4.43 -1.15
C HIS A 94 -17.44 4.21 -0.40
N GLY A 95 -18.15 3.13 -0.71
CA GLY A 95 -19.27 2.65 0.11
C GLY A 95 -20.52 3.51 0.18
N ARG A 96 -20.60 4.66 -0.47
CA ARG A 96 -21.74 5.61 -0.44
C ARG A 96 -22.95 5.11 -1.24
N GLY A 97 -23.46 3.90 -0.94
CA GLY A 97 -24.49 3.25 -1.73
C GLY A 97 -24.00 2.75 -3.11
N GLN A 98 -22.72 2.82 -3.36
CA GLN A 98 -22.09 2.32 -4.57
C GLN A 98 -21.84 0.83 -4.43
N THR A 99 -22.76 0.02 -4.94
CA THR A 99 -22.68 -1.45 -4.88
C THR A 99 -21.80 -2.07 -5.97
N TYR A 100 -21.17 -1.23 -6.80
CA TYR A 100 -20.35 -1.68 -7.91
C TYR A 100 -18.87 -1.42 -7.67
N LEU A 101 -18.04 -2.41 -7.99
CA LEU A 101 -16.64 -2.24 -8.32
C LEU A 101 -16.55 -2.10 -9.83
N TYR A 102 -15.83 -1.12 -10.30
CA TYR A 102 -15.58 -0.83 -11.72
C TYR A 102 -14.17 -1.24 -12.08
N TYR A 103 -13.96 -1.65 -13.33
CA TYR A 103 -12.63 -1.92 -13.82
C TYR A 103 -12.55 -1.74 -15.35
N ARG A 104 -11.34 -1.49 -15.82
CA ARG A 104 -10.99 -1.46 -17.26
C ARG A 104 -9.72 -2.23 -17.50
N ILE A 105 -9.59 -2.78 -18.70
CA ILE A 105 -8.43 -3.55 -19.16
C ILE A 105 -7.92 -2.88 -20.43
N THR A 106 -6.60 -2.70 -20.58
CA THR A 106 -6.04 -2.17 -21.83
C THR A 106 -6.18 -3.19 -22.97
N GLU A 107 -6.48 -2.72 -24.18
CA GLU A 107 -6.57 -3.56 -25.38
C GLU A 107 -5.19 -3.94 -25.94
N LYS A 108 -4.17 -3.10 -25.63
CA LYS A 108 -2.77 -3.33 -26.05
C LYS A 108 -1.87 -3.40 -24.83
N PRO A 109 -0.85 -4.27 -24.86
CA PRO A 109 0.17 -4.33 -23.80
C PRO A 109 0.83 -2.97 -23.57
N TYR A 110 1.01 -2.61 -22.29
CA TYR A 110 1.70 -1.41 -21.82
C TYR A 110 1.18 -0.09 -22.40
N ASP A 111 -0.07 -0.05 -22.86
CA ASP A 111 -0.64 1.16 -23.49
C ASP A 111 -1.93 1.61 -22.78
N ILE A 112 -1.79 2.51 -21.80
CA ILE A 112 -2.92 3.04 -21.02
C ILE A 112 -3.93 3.84 -21.86
N MET A 113 -3.55 4.30 -23.05
CA MET A 113 -4.47 5.00 -23.95
C MET A 113 -5.47 4.05 -24.61
N THR A 114 -5.28 2.74 -24.46
CA THR A 114 -6.15 1.71 -25.05
C THR A 114 -7.03 1.00 -24.00
N PHE A 115 -7.30 1.64 -22.87
CA PHE A 115 -8.28 1.10 -21.93
C PHE A 115 -9.63 0.90 -22.64
N GLY A 116 -10.09 -0.35 -22.67
CA GLY A 116 -11.38 -0.73 -23.22
C GLY A 116 -12.58 -0.20 -22.43
N PRO A 117 -13.80 -0.65 -22.75
CA PRO A 117 -15.00 -0.22 -22.07
C PRO A 117 -14.96 -0.60 -20.58
N GLU A 118 -15.62 0.26 -19.77
CA GLU A 118 -15.77 0.01 -18.35
C GLU A 118 -16.62 -1.23 -18.10
N GLN A 119 -16.15 -2.09 -17.21
CA GLN A 119 -16.83 -3.29 -16.73
C GLN A 119 -17.19 -3.10 -15.26
N THR A 120 -18.17 -3.86 -14.78
CA THR A 120 -18.66 -3.79 -13.39
C THR A 120 -18.72 -5.16 -12.75
N GLN A 121 -18.48 -5.18 -11.43
CA GLN A 121 -18.83 -6.29 -10.56
C GLN A 121 -19.78 -5.80 -9.49
N GLU A 122 -20.94 -6.43 -9.37
CA GLU A 122 -21.94 -6.08 -8.37
C GLU A 122 -21.65 -6.78 -7.04
N TYR A 123 -21.96 -6.11 -5.94
CA TYR A 123 -21.81 -6.56 -4.57
C TYR A 123 -23.05 -6.20 -3.75
N GLU A 124 -23.30 -6.93 -2.66
CA GLU A 124 -24.46 -6.71 -1.78
C GLU A 124 -24.39 -5.47 -0.89
N GLY A 125 -23.38 -4.64 -1.05
CA GLY A 125 -23.19 -3.43 -0.25
C GLY A 125 -22.16 -2.49 -0.86
N GLY A 126 -22.01 -1.34 -0.24
CA GLY A 126 -21.04 -0.34 -0.70
C GLY A 126 -19.61 -0.90 -0.72
N THR A 127 -18.91 -0.70 -1.83
CA THR A 127 -17.57 -1.20 -2.08
C THR A 127 -16.51 -0.15 -1.85
N THR A 128 -15.32 -0.59 -1.38
CA THR A 128 -14.15 0.29 -1.19
C THR A 128 -12.84 -0.51 -1.22
N TYR A 129 -11.71 0.16 -1.47
CA TYR A 129 -10.36 -0.40 -1.40
C TYR A 129 -10.11 -1.58 -2.34
N ALA A 130 -10.32 -1.38 -3.63
CA ALA A 130 -9.96 -2.39 -4.63
C ALA A 130 -8.44 -2.64 -4.63
N GLN A 131 -8.02 -3.88 -4.44
CA GLN A 131 -6.64 -4.36 -4.53
C GLN A 131 -6.61 -5.49 -5.55
N ILE A 132 -5.71 -5.42 -6.53
CA ILE A 132 -5.69 -6.34 -7.66
C ILE A 132 -4.28 -6.83 -7.94
N TYR A 133 -4.14 -8.14 -8.15
CA TYR A 133 -2.85 -8.81 -8.33
C TYR A 133 -2.96 -9.94 -9.34
N GLU A 134 -1.88 -10.19 -10.08
CA GLU A 134 -1.74 -11.40 -10.87
C GLU A 134 -1.14 -12.53 -10.02
N ASN A 135 -1.82 -13.66 -9.94
CA ASN A 135 -1.29 -14.93 -9.45
C ASN A 135 -0.73 -15.70 -10.65
N CYS A 136 0.57 -15.53 -10.89
CA CYS A 136 1.21 -16.08 -12.09
C CYS A 136 1.32 -17.61 -12.06
N VAL A 137 1.32 -18.24 -10.87
CA VAL A 137 1.37 -19.71 -10.73
C VAL A 137 0.10 -20.34 -11.24
N GLN A 138 -1.05 -19.75 -10.92
CA GLN A 138 -2.36 -20.24 -11.35
C GLN A 138 -2.80 -19.61 -12.68
N ASN A 139 -2.07 -18.65 -13.21
CA ASN A 139 -2.47 -17.82 -14.36
C ASN A 139 -3.85 -17.17 -14.12
N GLU A 140 -3.99 -16.53 -12.97
CA GLU A 140 -5.22 -15.90 -12.51
C GLU A 140 -4.99 -14.45 -12.13
N VAL A 141 -6.06 -13.67 -12.12
CA VAL A 141 -6.10 -12.34 -11.51
C VAL A 141 -6.92 -12.42 -10.23
N TRP A 142 -6.36 -11.94 -9.13
CA TRP A 142 -7.01 -11.88 -7.83
C TRP A 142 -7.47 -10.46 -7.51
N LEU A 143 -8.69 -10.34 -7.04
CA LEU A 143 -9.32 -9.07 -6.70
C LEU A 143 -9.87 -9.13 -5.28
N PHE A 144 -9.47 -8.18 -4.46
CA PHE A 144 -9.94 -7.99 -3.10
C PHE A 144 -10.61 -6.63 -2.97
N CYS A 145 -11.70 -6.56 -2.22
CA CYS A 145 -12.31 -5.28 -1.85
C CYS A 145 -13.07 -5.41 -0.52
N ARG A 146 -13.23 -4.29 0.18
CA ARG A 146 -14.09 -4.21 1.36
C ARG A 146 -15.52 -3.91 0.93
N VAL A 147 -16.48 -4.67 1.48
CA VAL A 147 -17.91 -4.59 1.14
C VAL A 147 -18.73 -4.36 2.40
N ALA A 148 -19.76 -3.55 2.32
CA ALA A 148 -20.69 -3.23 3.42
C ALA A 148 -19.98 -2.81 4.72
N LYS A 149 -18.80 -2.20 4.62
CA LYS A 149 -17.91 -1.74 5.69
C LYS A 149 -17.20 -2.84 6.49
N VAL A 150 -17.84 -3.98 6.72
CA VAL A 150 -17.39 -5.01 7.67
C VAL A 150 -16.86 -6.29 7.02
N ASN A 151 -17.03 -6.45 5.72
CA ASN A 151 -16.60 -7.65 5.00
C ASN A 151 -15.48 -7.34 4.03
N TRP A 152 -14.48 -8.21 3.97
CA TRP A 152 -13.54 -8.26 2.86
C TRP A 152 -13.88 -9.44 1.97
N GLN A 153 -13.98 -9.18 0.67
CA GLN A 153 -14.34 -10.18 -0.33
C GLN A 153 -13.23 -10.41 -1.33
N PHE A 154 -13.16 -11.63 -1.80
CA PHE A 154 -12.23 -12.14 -2.79
C PHE A 154 -12.97 -12.61 -4.02
N ARG A 155 -12.43 -12.32 -5.19
CA ARG A 155 -12.79 -12.90 -6.49
C ARG A 155 -11.52 -13.23 -7.26
N TYR A 156 -11.62 -14.18 -8.19
CA TYR A 156 -10.55 -14.47 -9.13
C TYR A 156 -11.06 -14.58 -10.57
N SER A 157 -10.16 -14.34 -11.52
CA SER A 157 -10.40 -14.46 -12.97
C SER A 157 -9.35 -15.37 -13.59
N LYS A 158 -9.75 -16.27 -14.47
CA LYS A 158 -8.88 -17.21 -15.22
C LYS A 158 -8.58 -16.76 -16.65
N ASP A 159 -9.15 -15.65 -17.07
CA ASP A 159 -9.11 -15.14 -18.45
C ASP A 159 -8.62 -13.69 -18.54
N GLY A 160 -7.76 -13.29 -17.60
CA GLY A 160 -7.14 -11.96 -17.58
C GLY A 160 -8.10 -10.84 -17.19
N GLY A 161 -9.10 -11.11 -16.35
CA GLY A 161 -10.05 -10.13 -15.86
C GLY A 161 -11.33 -9.97 -16.69
N LYS A 162 -11.55 -10.80 -17.71
CA LYS A 162 -12.76 -10.72 -18.56
C LYS A 162 -13.98 -11.27 -17.84
N THR A 163 -13.83 -12.40 -17.14
CA THR A 163 -14.87 -12.98 -16.27
C THR A 163 -14.35 -13.23 -14.87
N TRP A 164 -15.24 -13.24 -13.88
CA TRP A 164 -14.88 -13.34 -12.47
C TRP A 164 -15.69 -14.43 -11.77
N SER A 165 -15.07 -15.06 -10.77
CA SER A 165 -15.77 -15.98 -9.87
C SER A 165 -16.87 -15.26 -9.08
N ALA A 166 -17.78 -16.03 -8.45
CA ALA A 166 -18.64 -15.49 -7.41
C ALA A 166 -17.80 -14.83 -6.29
N PRO A 167 -18.32 -13.80 -5.60
CA PRO A 167 -17.62 -13.20 -4.47
C PRO A 167 -17.61 -14.17 -3.30
N LYS A 168 -16.45 -14.25 -2.61
CA LYS A 168 -16.30 -14.97 -1.35
C LYS A 168 -15.95 -14.00 -0.23
N ASN A 169 -16.73 -14.01 0.85
CA ASN A 169 -16.31 -13.40 2.11
C ASN A 169 -15.12 -14.18 2.68
N PHE A 170 -13.99 -13.53 2.93
CA PHE A 170 -12.83 -14.20 3.52
C PHE A 170 -12.42 -13.61 4.88
N LEU A 171 -12.88 -12.39 5.17
CA LEU A 171 -12.63 -11.73 6.43
C LEU A 171 -13.88 -10.93 6.82
N HIS A 172 -14.32 -11.08 8.05
CA HIS A 172 -15.47 -10.39 8.62
C HIS A 172 -15.16 -9.87 10.01
N SER A 173 -15.73 -8.71 10.36
CA SER A 173 -15.68 -8.16 11.70
C SER A 173 -16.87 -8.65 12.51
N GLU A 174 -16.62 -9.45 13.54
CA GLU A 174 -17.66 -9.97 14.44
C GLU A 174 -18.21 -8.90 15.38
N ASP A 175 -17.40 -7.92 15.76
CA ASP A 175 -17.75 -6.79 16.64
C ASP A 175 -18.42 -5.62 15.91
N GLY A 176 -18.61 -5.74 14.58
CA GLY A 176 -19.09 -4.65 13.72
C GLY A 176 -18.08 -3.54 13.48
N GLY A 177 -16.85 -3.69 13.98
CA GLY A 177 -15.73 -2.79 13.73
C GLY A 177 -15.27 -2.82 12.28
N LEU A 178 -14.49 -1.84 11.88
CA LEU A 178 -13.88 -1.78 10.56
C LEU A 178 -12.49 -2.41 10.60
N PHE A 179 -12.25 -3.40 9.74
CA PHE A 179 -10.91 -3.92 9.53
C PHE A 179 -10.31 -3.42 8.23
N TYR A 180 -8.99 -3.20 8.27
CA TYR A 180 -8.17 -2.92 7.12
C TYR A 180 -7.31 -4.13 6.80
N PHE A 181 -7.13 -4.36 5.52
CA PHE A 181 -6.37 -5.46 4.97
C PHE A 181 -5.41 -4.91 3.93
N ASP A 182 -4.13 -5.15 4.11
CA ASP A 182 -3.10 -4.80 3.15
C ASP A 182 -2.33 -6.03 2.70
N ILE A 183 -2.11 -6.17 1.41
CA ILE A 183 -1.50 -7.34 0.79
C ILE A 183 -0.43 -6.94 -0.20
N ARG A 184 0.66 -7.69 -0.21
CA ARG A 184 1.77 -7.57 -1.17
C ARG A 184 2.13 -8.92 -1.74
N LYS A 185 2.34 -8.95 -3.04
CA LYS A 185 2.87 -10.13 -3.72
C LYS A 185 4.34 -10.30 -3.38
N GLN A 186 4.71 -11.50 -2.95
CA GLN A 186 6.08 -11.92 -2.68
C GLN A 186 6.61 -12.74 -3.86
N HIS A 187 7.74 -12.34 -4.40
CA HIS A 187 8.51 -13.16 -5.31
C HIS A 187 9.51 -13.99 -4.52
N LEU A 188 9.25 -15.28 -4.36
CA LEU A 188 10.21 -16.20 -3.75
C LEU A 188 11.25 -16.61 -4.78
N GLN A 189 12.53 -16.43 -4.45
CA GLN A 189 13.64 -17.00 -5.23
C GLN A 189 13.65 -18.52 -5.17
N GLY A 190 13.97 -19.16 -6.29
CA GLY A 190 14.17 -20.61 -6.37
C GLY A 190 12.91 -21.36 -6.81
N ASN A 191 13.07 -22.26 -7.75
CA ASN A 191 12.07 -23.12 -8.38
C ASN A 191 11.22 -22.51 -9.50
N ASN A 192 11.83 -21.80 -10.47
CA ASN A 192 11.19 -21.49 -11.75
C ASN A 192 9.83 -20.77 -11.65
N GLY A 193 9.68 -19.86 -10.71
CA GLY A 193 8.44 -19.07 -10.54
C GLY A 193 7.25 -19.87 -9.98
N ARG A 194 7.47 -21.05 -9.43
CA ARG A 194 6.39 -21.94 -8.95
C ARG A 194 5.90 -21.68 -7.53
N ASN A 195 6.50 -20.76 -6.79
CA ASN A 195 6.12 -20.47 -5.41
C ASN A 195 5.88 -18.98 -5.21
N GLU A 196 4.83 -18.44 -5.81
CA GLU A 196 4.35 -17.10 -5.47
C GLU A 196 3.53 -17.17 -4.20
N GLN A 197 3.76 -16.22 -3.33
CA GLN A 197 2.98 -16.00 -2.12
C GLN A 197 2.54 -14.55 -2.02
N PHE A 198 1.49 -14.31 -1.27
CA PHE A 198 0.99 -12.98 -1.02
C PHE A 198 1.00 -12.77 0.49
N PHE A 199 1.95 -11.97 0.95
CA PHE A 199 2.02 -11.57 2.34
C PHE A 199 0.98 -10.50 2.64
N PHE A 200 0.26 -10.66 3.74
CA PHE A 200 -0.75 -9.69 4.15
C PHE A 200 -0.67 -9.36 5.64
N ALA A 201 -1.20 -8.20 5.99
CA ALA A 201 -1.46 -7.83 7.36
C ALA A 201 -2.88 -7.27 7.52
N VAL A 202 -3.47 -7.50 8.68
CA VAL A 202 -4.82 -7.08 9.06
C VAL A 202 -4.74 -6.30 10.36
N TYR A 203 -5.53 -5.23 10.48
CA TYR A 203 -5.67 -4.50 11.73
C TYR A 203 -7.04 -3.83 11.82
N GLY A 204 -7.53 -3.64 13.05
CA GLY A 204 -8.78 -2.94 13.31
C GLY A 204 -8.67 -1.43 13.08
N HIS A 205 -9.78 -0.78 12.78
CA HIS A 205 -9.83 0.66 12.68
C HIS A 205 -9.52 1.29 14.05
N PRO A 206 -8.54 2.21 14.18
CA PRO A 206 -8.04 2.72 15.46
C PRO A 206 -9.07 3.34 16.40
N ARG A 207 -10.26 3.68 15.92
CA ARG A 207 -11.32 4.33 16.69
C ARG A 207 -12.62 3.54 16.80
N ILE A 208 -12.84 2.55 15.93
CA ILE A 208 -14.14 1.89 15.78
C ILE A 208 -14.04 0.42 16.19
N SER A 209 -12.92 -0.23 15.87
CA SER A 209 -12.67 -1.61 16.30
C SER A 209 -12.24 -1.67 17.75
N GLU A 210 -12.64 -2.72 18.44
CA GLU A 210 -12.13 -3.06 19.77
C GLU A 210 -10.77 -3.76 19.70
N ASP A 211 -10.51 -4.47 18.61
CA ASP A 211 -9.25 -5.16 18.37
C ASP A 211 -8.20 -4.21 17.76
N HIS A 212 -7.19 -3.88 18.53
CA HIS A 212 -6.05 -3.05 18.14
C HIS A 212 -4.78 -3.86 17.90
N THR A 213 -4.93 -5.09 17.49
CA THR A 213 -3.83 -6.02 17.17
C THR A 213 -3.54 -5.99 15.67
N ILE A 214 -2.27 -5.93 15.29
CA ILE A 214 -1.84 -6.23 13.93
C ILE A 214 -1.55 -7.72 13.83
N ARG A 215 -2.20 -8.38 12.88
CA ARG A 215 -1.98 -9.78 12.57
C ARG A 215 -1.52 -9.94 11.15
N SER A 216 -0.79 -11.02 10.87
CA SER A 216 -0.26 -11.31 9.55
C SER A 216 -0.41 -12.76 9.16
N GLY A 217 -0.39 -12.99 7.87
CA GLY A 217 -0.41 -14.30 7.25
C GLY A 217 0.01 -14.27 5.79
N ILE A 218 -0.13 -15.40 5.14
CA ILE A 218 0.28 -15.58 3.76
C ILE A 218 -0.85 -16.27 3.01
N PHE A 219 -1.20 -15.80 1.82
CA PHE A 219 -1.95 -16.58 0.85
C PHE A 219 -0.96 -17.30 -0.07
N ALA A 220 -0.98 -18.61 -0.07
CA ALA A 220 -0.30 -19.39 -1.08
C ALA A 220 -1.02 -19.27 -2.44
N SER A 221 -0.31 -19.48 -3.53
CA SER A 221 -0.87 -19.38 -4.89
C SER A 221 -2.07 -20.29 -5.14
N ASN A 222 -2.20 -21.40 -4.40
CA ASN A 222 -3.37 -22.31 -4.45
C ASN A 222 -4.53 -21.87 -3.54
N GLY A 223 -4.50 -20.65 -3.03
CA GLY A 223 -5.54 -20.06 -2.18
C GLY A 223 -5.50 -20.48 -0.72
N GLN A 224 -4.60 -21.41 -0.31
CA GLN A 224 -4.45 -21.78 1.09
C GLN A 224 -3.96 -20.60 1.92
N VAL A 225 -4.61 -20.34 3.05
CA VAL A 225 -4.14 -19.37 4.04
C VAL A 225 -3.15 -20.03 4.96
N LEU A 226 -2.00 -19.39 5.11
CA LEU A 226 -0.90 -19.87 5.95
C LEU A 226 -0.61 -18.83 7.05
N LYS A 227 -0.11 -19.31 8.18
CA LYS A 227 0.62 -18.47 9.15
C LYS A 227 1.90 -17.94 8.49
N THR A 228 2.53 -16.98 9.12
CA THR A 228 3.78 -16.36 8.59
C THR A 228 4.94 -17.36 8.52
N ASP A 229 4.94 -18.39 9.36
CA ASP A 229 5.92 -19.48 9.34
C ASP A 229 5.65 -20.56 8.26
N GLY A 230 4.57 -20.40 7.49
CA GLY A 230 4.14 -21.34 6.46
C GLY A 230 3.20 -22.44 6.94
N THR A 231 2.84 -22.49 8.21
CA THR A 231 1.88 -23.48 8.75
C THR A 231 0.47 -23.22 8.18
N PRO A 232 -0.20 -24.21 7.57
CA PRO A 232 -1.56 -24.03 7.06
C PRO A 232 -2.57 -23.74 8.16
N THR A 233 -3.50 -22.83 7.85
CA THR A 233 -4.76 -22.66 8.61
C THR A 233 -5.86 -23.53 8.01
N ASP A 234 -7.06 -23.52 8.59
CA ASP A 234 -8.22 -24.25 8.08
C ASP A 234 -8.96 -23.52 6.94
N MET A 235 -8.40 -22.44 6.42
CA MET A 235 -9.03 -21.60 5.40
C MET A 235 -8.37 -21.70 4.02
N ASN A 236 -9.19 -21.75 2.98
CA ASN A 236 -8.76 -21.62 1.59
C ASN A 236 -9.67 -20.65 0.83
N LEU A 237 -9.08 -19.73 0.06
CA LEU A 237 -9.81 -18.70 -0.70
C LEU A 237 -10.73 -19.28 -1.78
N TYR A 238 -10.41 -20.45 -2.33
CA TYR A 238 -11.20 -21.08 -3.41
C TYR A 238 -12.35 -21.95 -2.90
N HIS A 239 -12.35 -22.35 -1.63
CA HIS A 239 -13.38 -23.22 -1.11
C HIS A 239 -14.63 -22.42 -0.75
N ASP A 240 -15.78 -22.81 -1.32
CA ASP A 240 -17.09 -22.22 -1.00
C ASP A 240 -17.75 -23.03 0.13
N ASP A 241 -17.11 -23.02 1.30
CA ASP A 241 -17.50 -23.75 2.50
C ASP A 241 -18.04 -22.83 3.61
N GLY A 242 -18.21 -21.55 3.29
CA GLY A 242 -18.65 -20.52 4.24
C GLY A 242 -17.60 -20.12 5.29
N LYS A 243 -16.40 -20.71 5.26
CA LYS A 243 -15.33 -20.32 6.19
C LYS A 243 -14.79 -18.95 5.88
N MET A 244 -14.47 -18.21 6.94
CA MET A 244 -13.79 -16.92 6.93
C MET A 244 -12.50 -16.99 7.73
N LEU A 245 -11.65 -16.02 7.51
CA LEU A 245 -10.39 -15.91 8.22
C LEU A 245 -10.64 -15.68 9.70
N ILE A 246 -10.15 -16.59 10.52
CA ILE A 246 -10.17 -16.47 11.98
C ILE A 246 -8.91 -15.71 12.39
N LEU A 247 -9.06 -14.46 12.82
CA LEU A 247 -7.94 -13.57 13.10
C LEU A 247 -7.01 -14.13 14.20
N SER A 248 -7.57 -14.84 15.21
CA SER A 248 -6.79 -15.45 16.26
C SER A 248 -5.89 -16.62 15.82
N GLU A 249 -6.14 -17.19 14.64
CA GLU A 249 -5.25 -18.21 14.03
C GLU A 249 -4.03 -17.62 13.36
N LEU A 250 -4.03 -16.31 13.08
CA LEU A 250 -2.91 -15.60 12.46
C LEU A 250 -1.84 -15.21 13.48
N ASP A 251 -0.63 -14.97 12.96
CA ASP A 251 0.47 -14.53 13.81
C ASP A 251 0.29 -13.08 14.24
N THR A 252 0.42 -12.84 15.54
CA THR A 252 0.41 -11.49 16.11
C THR A 252 1.73 -10.78 15.79
N VAL A 253 1.64 -9.69 15.04
CA VAL A 253 2.77 -8.80 14.76
C VAL A 253 2.98 -7.83 15.91
N TYR A 254 1.89 -7.22 16.36
CA TYR A 254 1.88 -6.25 17.43
C TYR A 254 0.51 -6.23 18.12
N GLU A 255 0.50 -6.27 19.41
CA GLU A 255 -0.67 -6.11 20.27
C GLU A 255 -0.55 -4.79 21.01
N SER A 256 -1.54 -3.91 20.84
CA SER A 256 -1.55 -2.62 21.51
C SER A 256 -1.85 -2.77 22.99
N PRO A 257 -1.04 -2.18 23.89
CA PRO A 257 -1.38 -2.08 25.29
C PRO A 257 -2.74 -1.40 25.52
N GLU A 258 -3.38 -1.67 26.65
CA GLU A 258 -4.62 -1.00 27.04
C GLU A 258 -4.51 0.53 26.94
N GLY A 259 -5.53 1.18 26.41
CA GLY A 259 -5.55 2.64 26.18
C GLY A 259 -4.71 3.11 24.99
N THR A 260 -4.17 2.19 24.20
CA THR A 260 -3.43 2.52 22.98
C THR A 260 -4.06 1.89 21.75
N THR A 261 -3.74 2.41 20.60
CA THR A 261 -4.11 1.86 19.29
C THR A 261 -2.91 1.86 18.36
N VAL A 262 -3.08 1.31 17.16
CA VAL A 262 -1.99 1.18 16.20
C VAL A 262 -2.47 1.50 14.78
N ARG A 263 -1.59 2.05 13.97
CA ARG A 263 -1.74 2.12 12.52
C ARG A 263 -0.74 1.20 11.83
N LEU A 264 -1.23 0.33 10.98
CA LEU A 264 -0.42 -0.30 9.94
C LEU A 264 -0.06 0.75 8.89
N LEU A 265 1.18 0.77 8.44
CA LEU A 265 1.68 1.76 7.49
C LEU A 265 2.13 1.14 6.18
N ASP A 266 2.77 -0.03 6.23
CA ASP A 266 3.19 -0.78 5.05
C ASP A 266 3.55 -2.22 5.42
N VAL A 267 3.58 -3.10 4.40
CA VAL A 267 4.06 -4.47 4.52
C VAL A 267 5.14 -4.75 3.49
N ALA A 268 6.23 -5.40 3.88
CA ALA A 268 7.31 -5.78 2.98
C ALA A 268 7.29 -7.30 2.75
N PRO A 269 7.05 -7.74 1.51
CA PRO A 269 6.99 -9.16 1.17
C PRO A 269 8.37 -9.78 0.93
N THR A 270 9.43 -8.98 1.00
CA THR A 270 10.81 -9.48 0.86
C THR A 270 11.26 -10.19 2.13
N LEU A 271 12.04 -11.25 2.00
CA LEU A 271 12.59 -11.94 3.16
C LEU A 271 13.75 -11.14 3.79
N PRO A 272 13.79 -11.04 5.12
CA PRO A 272 12.73 -11.44 6.05
C PRO A 272 11.48 -10.57 5.91
N LEU A 273 10.29 -11.13 6.12
CA LEU A 273 9.02 -10.40 6.07
C LEU A 273 9.00 -9.29 7.13
N ARG A 274 8.42 -8.14 6.78
CA ARG A 274 8.37 -6.97 7.67
C ARG A 274 7.03 -6.27 7.62
N VAL A 275 6.69 -5.63 8.73
CA VAL A 275 5.48 -4.82 8.90
C VAL A 275 5.86 -3.48 9.53
N ALA A 276 5.48 -2.39 8.87
CA ALA A 276 5.65 -1.03 9.35
C ALA A 276 4.41 -0.57 10.09
N PHE A 277 4.57 0.01 11.28
CA PHE A 277 3.44 0.45 12.08
C PHE A 277 3.79 1.60 13.03
N ALA A 278 2.74 2.23 13.55
CA ALA A 278 2.87 3.27 14.56
C ALA A 278 1.80 3.10 15.65
N PRO A 279 2.17 2.71 16.87
CA PRO A 279 1.29 2.78 18.03
C PRO A 279 1.19 4.22 18.55
N PHE A 280 0.04 4.55 19.13
CA PHE A 280 -0.21 5.84 19.77
C PHE A 280 -1.37 5.75 20.79
N VAL A 281 -1.42 6.73 21.68
CA VAL A 281 -2.50 6.87 22.66
C VAL A 281 -3.62 7.72 22.05
N ILE A 282 -4.85 7.30 22.23
CA ILE A 282 -6.05 8.11 21.97
C ILE A 282 -6.58 8.54 23.33
N ASP A 283 -6.69 9.84 23.57
CA ASP A 283 -7.34 10.35 24.77
C ASP A 283 -8.86 10.17 24.72
N ASP A 284 -9.54 10.37 25.87
CA ASP A 284 -11.00 10.23 26.00
C ASP A 284 -11.78 11.17 25.10
N ALA A 285 -11.16 12.23 24.61
CA ALA A 285 -11.74 13.17 23.63
C ALA A 285 -11.47 12.79 22.19
N PHE A 286 -10.84 11.64 21.94
CA PHE A 286 -10.31 11.22 20.63
C PHE A 286 -9.37 12.25 20.00
N SER A 287 -8.63 12.98 20.84
CA SER A 287 -7.57 13.86 20.38
C SER A 287 -6.22 13.15 20.58
N PRO A 288 -5.69 12.48 19.54
CA PRO A 288 -4.42 11.78 19.69
C PRO A 288 -3.31 12.79 19.99
N ASP A 289 -2.49 12.47 20.99
CA ASP A 289 -1.32 13.28 21.33
C ASP A 289 -0.29 13.22 20.20
N PRO A 290 -0.08 14.31 19.44
CA PRO A 290 0.80 14.31 18.29
C PRO A 290 2.29 14.11 18.64
N ALA A 291 2.66 14.26 19.91
CA ALA A 291 4.04 14.08 20.35
C ALA A 291 4.43 12.59 20.53
N LYS A 292 3.46 11.69 20.60
CA LYS A 292 3.69 10.29 21.00
C LYS A 292 3.68 9.23 19.89
N PRO A 293 3.04 9.39 18.72
CA PRO A 293 3.13 8.37 17.67
C PRO A 293 4.59 8.16 17.25
N THR A 294 5.03 6.92 17.34
CA THR A 294 6.40 6.53 17.01
C THR A 294 6.37 5.45 15.96
N TYR A 295 7.22 5.56 14.95
CA TYR A 295 7.35 4.58 13.89
C TYR A 295 8.23 3.41 14.29
N TYR A 296 7.76 2.20 13.96
CA TYR A 296 8.43 0.93 14.16
C TYR A 296 8.37 0.08 12.89
N SER A 297 9.32 -0.83 12.79
CA SER A 297 9.31 -1.95 11.85
C SER A 297 9.38 -3.26 12.64
N ALA A 298 8.46 -4.19 12.44
CA ALA A 298 8.62 -5.54 12.94
C ALA A 298 9.16 -6.45 11.85
N THR A 299 10.08 -7.33 12.21
CA THR A 299 10.68 -8.32 11.31
C THR A 299 10.33 -9.72 11.79
N PHE A 300 9.89 -10.60 10.87
CA PHE A 300 9.65 -12.00 11.18
C PHE A 300 10.97 -12.77 11.19
N LYS A 301 11.36 -13.26 12.34
CA LYS A 301 12.63 -13.96 12.56
C LYS A 301 12.49 -15.08 13.58
N ASP A 302 13.08 -16.23 13.30
CA ASP A 302 13.10 -17.39 14.20
C ASP A 302 11.69 -17.78 14.68
N GLY A 303 10.70 -17.77 13.76
CA GLY A 303 9.31 -18.16 14.03
C GLY A 303 8.48 -17.12 14.80
N LYS A 304 8.97 -15.89 14.97
CA LYS A 304 8.25 -14.82 15.69
C LYS A 304 8.48 -13.44 15.12
N TRP A 305 7.56 -12.55 15.40
CA TRP A 305 7.69 -11.13 15.09
C TRP A 305 8.53 -10.40 16.15
N VAL A 306 9.52 -9.64 15.69
CA VAL A 306 10.42 -8.86 16.56
C VAL A 306 10.37 -7.40 16.10
N PRO A 307 9.84 -6.49 16.94
CA PRO A 307 9.85 -5.06 16.66
C PRO A 307 11.28 -4.50 16.66
N SER A 308 11.53 -3.51 15.82
CA SER A 308 12.78 -2.71 15.84
C SER A 308 12.86 -1.86 17.11
N GLN A 309 14.02 -1.26 17.35
CA GLN A 309 14.09 -0.08 18.20
C GLN A 309 13.19 1.03 17.62
N PRO A 310 12.71 2.00 18.45
CA PRO A 310 11.99 3.15 17.95
C PRO A 310 12.78 3.84 16.83
N ILE A 311 12.12 4.11 15.69
CA ILE A 311 12.81 4.73 14.53
C ILE A 311 12.83 6.25 14.70
N CYS A 312 11.66 6.84 14.77
CA CYS A 312 11.47 8.26 15.03
C CYS A 312 9.99 8.56 15.36
N THR A 313 9.70 9.74 15.89
CA THR A 313 8.33 10.20 16.12
C THR A 313 7.70 10.72 14.84
N ALA A 314 6.38 10.54 14.68
CA ALA A 314 5.62 11.11 13.58
C ALA A 314 5.47 12.64 13.68
N GLY A 315 5.49 13.19 14.90
CA GLY A 315 5.50 14.60 15.20
C GLY A 315 4.14 15.31 15.06
N GLU A 316 3.28 14.89 14.12
CA GLU A 316 1.94 15.44 13.93
C GLU A 316 1.00 14.43 13.28
N PHE A 317 -0.31 14.66 13.45
CA PHE A 317 -1.34 14.05 12.60
C PHE A 317 -1.66 14.97 11.43
N LEU A 318 -2.10 14.41 10.30
CA LEU A 318 -2.38 15.19 9.09
C LEU A 318 -3.55 16.16 9.29
N ALA A 319 -4.63 15.70 9.92
CA ALA A 319 -5.79 16.51 10.24
C ALA A 319 -5.93 16.71 11.77
N LYS A 320 -6.39 17.89 12.18
CA LYS A 320 -6.67 18.22 13.58
C LYS A 320 -8.15 18.53 13.75
N GLY A 321 -8.76 17.98 14.82
CA GLY A 321 -10.12 18.38 15.23
C GLY A 321 -11.27 17.85 14.39
N VAL A 322 -11.02 16.89 13.51
CA VAL A 322 -12.06 16.27 12.67
C VAL A 322 -12.49 14.94 13.29
N ILE A 323 -13.80 14.79 13.53
CA ILE A 323 -14.40 13.66 14.26
C ILE A 323 -14.61 12.41 13.39
N ASP A 324 -13.96 12.29 12.23
CA ASP A 324 -14.26 11.25 11.25
C ASP A 324 -13.21 10.12 11.10
N GLY A 325 -12.16 10.10 11.85
CA GLY A 325 -11.09 9.13 11.71
C GLY A 325 -9.82 9.69 11.07
N SER A 326 -9.89 10.81 10.35
CA SER A 326 -8.72 11.50 9.78
C SER A 326 -7.72 11.95 10.85
N GLN A 327 -8.17 12.09 12.07
CA GLN A 327 -7.36 12.45 13.23
C GLN A 327 -6.24 11.43 13.52
N THR A 328 -6.38 10.21 13.03
CA THR A 328 -5.40 9.14 13.26
C THR A 328 -4.45 8.96 12.08
N TYR A 329 -4.50 9.83 11.08
CA TYR A 329 -3.64 9.77 9.91
C TYR A 329 -2.30 10.46 10.16
N LEU A 330 -1.24 9.72 9.90
CA LEU A 330 0.16 10.11 10.08
C LEU A 330 0.82 10.42 8.74
N GLY A 331 2.00 11.01 8.78
CA GLY A 331 2.82 11.20 7.57
C GLY A 331 3.07 9.91 6.81
N GLY A 332 3.36 8.84 7.53
CA GLY A 332 3.46 7.50 6.94
C GLY A 332 4.88 7.00 6.72
N MET A 333 4.99 5.71 6.45
CA MET A 333 6.23 5.00 6.20
C MET A 333 6.03 4.03 5.04
N ALA A 334 7.06 3.84 4.22
CA ALA A 334 7.09 2.84 3.16
C ALA A 334 8.43 2.12 3.12
N TYR A 335 8.40 0.81 2.85
CA TYR A 335 9.60 0.04 2.60
C TYR A 335 10.10 0.27 1.18
N TYR A 336 11.43 0.37 1.06
CA TYR A 336 12.08 0.26 -0.23
C TYR A 336 12.28 -1.23 -0.55
N TYR A 337 11.72 -1.67 -1.67
CA TYR A 337 11.80 -3.05 -2.11
C TYR A 337 12.94 -3.29 -3.10
N GLY A 338 13.90 -2.42 -3.18
CA GLY A 338 14.98 -2.21 -4.15
C GLY A 338 15.68 -3.40 -4.79
N VAL A 339 14.96 -4.52 -4.95
CA VAL A 339 15.47 -5.70 -5.60
C VAL A 339 14.38 -6.22 -6.53
N GLY A 340 14.29 -5.64 -7.72
CA GLY A 340 13.57 -6.26 -8.82
C GLY A 340 14.19 -7.61 -9.19
N GLU A 341 13.52 -8.41 -10.02
CA GLU A 341 14.06 -9.69 -10.51
C GLU A 341 15.51 -9.59 -11.02
N ALA A 342 15.88 -8.43 -11.62
CA ALA A 342 17.23 -8.17 -12.08
C ALA A 342 18.23 -7.97 -10.93
N GLY A 343 17.84 -7.30 -9.85
CA GLY A 343 18.65 -7.18 -8.65
C GLY A 343 18.78 -8.51 -7.92
N LEU A 344 17.69 -9.24 -7.77
CA LEU A 344 17.68 -10.59 -7.23
C LEU A 344 18.55 -11.55 -8.04
N ARG A 345 18.57 -11.44 -9.38
CA ARG A 345 19.47 -12.22 -10.23
C ARG A 345 20.94 -11.85 -10.05
N ARG A 346 21.28 -10.57 -9.96
CA ARG A 346 22.67 -10.14 -9.70
C ARG A 346 23.18 -10.63 -8.37
N TYR A 347 22.34 -10.61 -7.34
CA TYR A 347 22.71 -11.09 -6.01
C TYR A 347 22.74 -12.62 -5.89
N SER A 348 21.92 -13.34 -6.64
CA SER A 348 21.96 -14.81 -6.67
C SER A 348 23.14 -15.38 -7.46
N GLU A 349 23.77 -14.57 -8.30
CA GLU A 349 24.96 -14.94 -9.09
C GLU A 349 26.28 -14.72 -8.33
N ASP A 350 26.27 -13.95 -7.24
CA ASP A 350 27.42 -13.84 -6.34
C ASP A 350 27.37 -14.94 -5.26
N PRO A 351 28.21 -15.98 -5.35
CA PRO A 351 28.22 -17.07 -4.39
C PRO A 351 28.70 -16.65 -2.99
N ASN A 352 29.23 -15.42 -2.83
CA ASN A 352 29.67 -14.86 -1.56
C ASN A 352 28.65 -13.87 -0.99
N HIS A 353 27.55 -13.64 -1.70
CA HIS A 353 26.54 -12.73 -1.25
C HIS A 353 25.75 -13.34 -0.08
N ASP A 354 25.92 -12.77 1.10
CA ASP A 354 25.09 -13.10 2.26
C ASP A 354 23.76 -12.35 2.12
N PRO A 355 22.64 -13.04 1.83
CA PRO A 355 21.33 -12.40 1.78
C PRO A 355 20.96 -11.74 3.10
N GLU A 356 21.69 -12.01 4.17
CA GLU A 356 21.51 -11.40 5.47
C GLU A 356 22.18 -10.00 5.59
N THR A 357 23.03 -9.61 4.64
CA THR A 357 23.65 -8.28 4.60
C THR A 357 22.79 -7.22 3.88
N TYR A 358 21.54 -7.54 3.52
CA TYR A 358 20.66 -6.58 2.87
C TYR A 358 20.51 -5.29 3.70
N THR A 359 20.90 -4.21 3.08
CA THR A 359 20.52 -2.88 3.56
C THR A 359 19.03 -2.71 3.40
N ASN A 360 18.38 -2.46 4.51
CA ASN A 360 16.95 -2.29 4.60
C ASN A 360 16.64 -0.81 4.66
N ARG A 361 16.18 -0.24 3.56
CA ARG A 361 15.83 1.19 3.49
C ARG A 361 14.33 1.37 3.66
N ILE A 362 13.96 2.41 4.39
CA ILE A 362 12.58 2.87 4.55
C ILE A 362 12.51 4.36 4.27
N TYR A 363 11.36 4.80 3.79
CA TYR A 363 11.04 6.21 3.63
C TYR A 363 9.99 6.61 4.66
N ILE A 364 10.21 7.75 5.31
CA ILE A 364 9.32 8.26 6.36
C ILE A 364 8.96 9.71 6.06
N ALA A 365 7.66 10.02 6.09
CA ALA A 365 7.14 11.37 6.12
C ALA A 365 6.72 11.72 7.54
N ARG A 366 7.18 12.86 8.07
CA ARG A 366 6.89 13.28 9.45
C ARG A 366 7.09 14.79 9.67
N PHE A 367 6.67 15.25 10.84
CA PHE A 367 7.07 16.55 11.37
C PHE A 367 8.19 16.34 12.38
N ASP A 368 9.37 16.95 12.13
CA ASP A 368 10.58 16.74 12.95
C ASP A 368 10.65 17.65 14.20
N GLY A 369 9.58 18.37 14.48
CA GLY A 369 9.50 19.39 15.54
C GLY A 369 9.68 20.81 15.03
N LYS A 370 10.20 20.97 13.81
CA LYS A 370 10.42 22.25 13.15
C LYS A 370 9.85 22.29 11.74
N ASP A 371 10.15 21.28 10.95
CA ASP A 371 9.82 21.20 9.54
C ASP A 371 9.10 19.90 9.22
N ARG A 372 8.36 19.86 8.11
CA ARG A 372 7.82 18.64 7.53
C ARG A 372 8.85 18.05 6.59
N VAL A 373 9.16 16.78 6.79
CA VAL A 373 10.27 16.13 6.10
C VAL A 373 9.83 14.80 5.48
N LEU A 374 10.43 14.48 4.33
CA LEU A 374 10.53 13.14 3.81
C LEU A 374 11.99 12.71 3.95
N GLU A 375 12.20 11.61 4.64
CA GLU A 375 13.52 11.11 5.00
C GLU A 375 13.68 9.66 4.58
N SER A 376 14.90 9.24 4.23
CA SER A 376 15.25 7.83 4.15
C SER A 376 16.04 7.42 5.38
N TYR A 377 15.77 6.20 5.85
CA TYR A 377 16.47 5.56 6.96
C TYR A 377 16.99 4.20 6.50
N LEU A 378 18.16 3.84 6.99
CA LEU A 378 18.87 2.62 6.63
C LEU A 378 19.06 1.73 7.86
N SER A 379 18.76 0.46 7.72
CA SER A 379 19.14 -0.60 8.65
C SER A 379 20.25 -1.45 8.05
N THR A 380 21.27 -1.75 8.85
CA THR A 380 22.37 -2.66 8.53
C THR A 380 22.42 -3.86 9.48
N ASP A 381 21.43 -4.00 10.34
CA ASP A 381 21.29 -5.03 11.38
C ASP A 381 19.98 -5.83 11.22
N ARG A 382 19.54 -6.04 9.96
CA ARG A 382 18.35 -6.83 9.61
C ARG A 382 17.03 -6.24 10.15
N GLY A 383 16.97 -4.93 10.28
CA GLY A 383 15.75 -4.25 10.74
C GLY A 383 15.63 -4.13 12.26
N ALA A 384 16.66 -4.49 13.02
CA ALA A 384 16.65 -4.30 14.46
C ALA A 384 16.73 -2.82 14.86
N SER A 385 17.47 -2.03 14.09
CA SER A 385 17.52 -0.58 14.24
C SER A 385 17.62 0.13 12.88
N TYR A 386 17.29 1.42 12.86
CA TYR A 386 17.34 2.26 11.67
C TYR A 386 18.01 3.58 12.00
N ARG A 387 18.86 4.06 11.11
CA ARG A 387 19.51 5.36 11.22
C ARG A 387 19.12 6.26 10.05
N LEU A 388 18.98 7.55 10.32
CA LEU A 388 18.75 8.55 9.27
C LEU A 388 19.89 8.49 8.25
N GLU A 389 19.53 8.32 6.98
CA GLU A 389 20.45 8.28 5.84
C GLU A 389 20.51 9.67 5.19
N GLN A 390 19.33 10.17 4.77
CA GLN A 390 19.24 11.49 4.15
C GLN A 390 17.86 12.13 4.33
N VAL A 391 17.81 13.45 4.16
CA VAL A 391 16.57 14.20 4.03
C VAL A 391 16.34 14.45 2.55
N ILE A 392 15.28 13.85 2.00
CA ILE A 392 14.91 13.96 0.59
C ILE A 392 14.15 15.25 0.32
N ARG A 393 13.21 15.59 1.21
CA ARG A 393 12.37 16.78 1.09
C ARG A 393 12.19 17.44 2.44
N ARG A 394 12.21 18.79 2.46
CA ARG A 394 11.98 19.61 3.65
C ARG A 394 11.05 20.78 3.29
N ILE A 395 10.03 20.98 4.11
CA ILE A 395 9.11 22.11 4.02
C ILE A 395 9.05 22.79 5.39
N PRO A 396 9.31 24.11 5.48
CA PRO A 396 9.21 24.84 6.72
C PRO A 396 7.85 24.67 7.41
N GLY A 397 7.87 24.43 8.72
CA GLY A 397 6.67 24.10 9.49
C GLY A 397 5.62 25.21 9.55
N GLU A 398 6.04 26.48 9.35
CA GLU A 398 5.13 27.61 9.27
C GLU A 398 4.23 27.61 8.02
N LYS A 399 4.65 26.87 6.96
CA LYS A 399 3.80 26.67 5.78
C LYS A 399 2.73 25.62 6.09
N ASN A 400 1.48 25.87 5.74
CA ASN A 400 0.41 24.89 5.88
C ASN A 400 0.43 23.88 4.73
N ILE A 401 1.59 23.26 4.49
CA ILE A 401 1.83 22.24 3.48
C ILE A 401 2.33 21.00 4.19
N LYS A 402 1.61 19.90 4.05
CA LYS A 402 1.94 18.60 4.62
C LYS A 402 2.76 17.78 3.63
N ILE A 403 3.53 16.84 4.15
CA ILE A 403 4.15 15.73 3.41
C ILE A 403 3.57 14.45 4.00
N TRP A 404 3.04 13.58 3.14
CA TRP A 404 2.51 12.30 3.63
C TRP A 404 2.58 11.21 2.56
N ARG A 405 2.34 9.99 3.03
CA ARG A 405 2.21 8.78 2.23
C ARG A 405 3.39 8.61 1.25
N PRO A 406 4.59 8.30 1.73
CA PRO A 406 5.61 7.77 0.85
C PRO A 406 5.11 6.48 0.21
N ILE A 407 5.37 6.30 -1.08
CA ILE A 407 4.96 5.14 -1.87
C ILE A 407 6.16 4.65 -2.65
N VAL A 408 6.49 3.39 -2.48
CA VAL A 408 7.41 2.68 -3.35
C VAL A 408 6.56 1.80 -4.27
N PRO A 409 6.66 1.94 -5.59
CA PRO A 409 5.88 1.13 -6.52
C PRO A 409 6.14 -0.36 -6.35
N LEU A 410 5.10 -1.17 -6.58
CA LEU A 410 5.28 -2.61 -6.69
C LEU A 410 6.23 -2.94 -7.84
N TYR A 411 7.08 -3.94 -7.64
CA TYR A 411 8.10 -4.39 -8.61
C TYR A 411 9.14 -3.33 -8.97
N ALA A 412 9.36 -2.39 -8.02
CA ALA A 412 10.41 -1.42 -8.14
C ALA A 412 11.78 -2.11 -8.33
N GLN A 413 12.60 -1.59 -9.25
CA GLN A 413 13.99 -2.04 -9.50
C GLN A 413 14.95 -1.00 -8.89
N ASP A 414 16.24 -1.31 -8.82
CA ASP A 414 17.26 -0.39 -8.34
C ASP A 414 17.15 1.00 -9.00
N ASN A 415 17.42 2.06 -8.28
CA ASN A 415 17.33 3.48 -8.68
C ASN A 415 15.92 4.00 -8.94
N LEU A 416 14.94 3.48 -8.21
CA LEU A 416 13.55 3.82 -8.43
C LEU A 416 13.02 4.93 -7.57
N PRO A 417 11.98 5.58 -8.09
CA PRO A 417 11.40 6.72 -7.42
C PRO A 417 10.68 6.31 -6.14
N VAL A 418 10.82 7.12 -5.11
CA VAL A 418 9.81 7.25 -4.08
C VAL A 418 8.84 8.36 -4.47
N TYR A 419 7.55 8.07 -4.35
CA TYR A 419 6.48 9.04 -4.52
C TYR A 419 5.97 9.48 -3.16
N TRP A 420 5.45 10.69 -3.05
CA TRP A 420 4.77 11.18 -1.85
C TRP A 420 3.74 12.24 -2.20
N HIS A 421 2.83 12.51 -1.30
CA HIS A 421 1.89 13.62 -1.40
C HIS A 421 2.45 14.86 -0.74
N GLU A 422 2.24 16.01 -1.38
CA GLU A 422 2.64 17.31 -0.87
C GLU A 422 1.52 18.33 -1.09
N GLY A 423 0.96 18.87 -0.02
CA GLY A 423 -0.16 19.80 -0.11
C GLY A 423 -0.85 20.08 1.21
N THR A 424 -2.11 20.49 1.17
CA THR A 424 -2.96 20.67 2.35
C THR A 424 -3.83 19.44 2.59
N TYR A 425 -4.00 19.08 3.86
CA TYR A 425 -4.87 17.99 4.27
C TYR A 425 -5.63 18.41 5.55
N THR A 426 -6.94 18.45 5.49
CA THR A 426 -7.82 18.79 6.62
C THR A 426 -8.79 17.68 6.95
N ALA A 427 -9.20 16.89 5.96
CA ALA A 427 -10.07 15.74 6.11
C ALA A 427 -9.96 14.84 4.86
N HIS A 428 -10.38 13.57 4.96
CA HIS A 428 -10.65 12.76 3.78
C HIS A 428 -11.88 13.27 3.01
N SER A 429 -12.12 12.73 1.83
CA SER A 429 -13.34 13.02 1.04
C SER A 429 -13.53 14.52 0.72
N GLY A 430 -12.51 15.13 0.12
CA GLY A 430 -12.54 16.51 -0.38
C GLY A 430 -11.85 17.54 0.51
N GLY A 431 -11.37 17.16 1.69
CA GLY A 431 -10.60 18.05 2.57
C GLY A 431 -9.10 18.09 2.25
N TRP A 432 -8.71 17.82 1.00
CA TRP A 432 -7.32 17.82 0.61
C TRP A 432 -7.11 18.52 -0.76
N HIS A 433 -5.95 19.16 -0.89
CA HIS A 433 -5.41 19.66 -2.16
C HIS A 433 -3.93 19.34 -2.20
N CYS A 434 -3.51 18.40 -3.02
CA CYS A 434 -2.13 17.97 -3.07
C CYS A 434 -1.69 17.59 -4.48
N ASP A 435 -0.37 17.54 -4.63
CA ASP A 435 0.31 16.93 -5.76
C ASP A 435 0.98 15.64 -5.30
N VAL A 436 1.08 14.65 -6.19
CA VAL A 436 1.99 13.52 -6.00
C VAL A 436 3.33 13.94 -6.58
N LYS A 437 4.36 13.97 -5.72
CA LYS A 437 5.75 14.28 -6.08
C LYS A 437 6.53 12.98 -6.25
N MET A 438 7.64 13.05 -6.97
CA MET A 438 8.52 11.92 -7.21
C MET A 438 9.98 12.33 -7.08
N TYR A 439 10.75 11.52 -6.37
CA TYR A 439 12.21 11.56 -6.33
C TYR A 439 12.78 10.29 -6.93
N VAL A 440 13.82 10.43 -7.73
CA VAL A 440 14.60 9.33 -8.30
C VAL A 440 16.04 9.51 -7.86
N GLU A 441 16.61 8.48 -7.26
CA GLU A 441 18.03 8.43 -6.98
C GLU A 441 18.74 7.99 -8.27
N TYR A 442 19.63 8.84 -8.79
CA TYR A 442 20.53 8.46 -9.88
C TYR A 442 21.86 8.06 -9.28
N ASP A 443 22.38 6.90 -9.66
CA ASP A 443 23.81 6.62 -9.49
C ASP A 443 24.59 7.54 -10.42
N ASP A 444 25.47 8.36 -9.85
CA ASP A 444 26.43 9.19 -10.59
C ASP A 444 27.50 8.32 -11.29
#